data_827682612f641bade78fa52e54ad6a57
#
_entry.id   827682612f641bade78fa52e54ad6a57
#
_cell.length_a   1.000
_cell.length_b   1.000
_cell.length_c   1.000
_cell.angle_alpha   90.00
_cell.angle_beta   90.00
_cell.angle_gamma   90.00
#
_symmetry.space_group_name_H-M   'P 1'
#
loop_
_entity.id
_entity.type
_entity.pdbx_description
1 polymer ?
#
loop_
_entity_poly.entity_id
_entity_poly.type
_entity_poly.pdbx_seq_one_letter_code
_entity_poly.pdbx_strand_id
1 'polypeptide(L)'
;MNKFFRVLFFITFNFLILTISSFSEENKIKIGLLAPLTGENAHIGKQIVNAIKMALKDIGSNEIELYPKDTKSNPKNTLAAAIELEKIGINLVIGPVFYKNLIYLDEIKSITFLSLTNKTVNLPKNIISAGVNSTSQLNTIKKFIELNEIKKTIFLAPNSNYDLEIKNGIKDSKLKVFKTHYYDIEPTKLTKQIEKITNYDVRKQNLIDEITRVEKLDDANKERQIEKLKKKYTLGKLRFDSVIIADFEESLKSVVTSLIYTDVSPKHNYLITLNQWFDESLIKETSLQPIYYPSINKENLENFKKKFYNEFDQYPNHISLLSYDLVGLIYYLSIKNGLANKEKFFKSKNSFKGKIGIFDINDNKINHRLNFYQIDEGSIKKIF
;
A
#
# COMPACT_ATOMS: atom_id res chain seq x y z
N MET A 1 49.04 -47.59 33.70
CA MET A 1 47.59 -47.36 33.51
C MET A 1 47.24 -45.87 33.32
N ASN A 2 48.07 -44.85 33.59
CA ASN A 2 47.69 -43.46 33.59
C ASN A 2 47.89 -42.65 32.28
N LYS A 3 48.71 -43.09 31.32
CA LYS A 3 48.92 -42.35 30.08
C LYS A 3 47.86 -42.68 29.04
N PHE A 4 47.40 -43.92 28.94
CA PHE A 4 46.38 -44.33 28.00
C PHE A 4 45.01 -43.71 28.31
N PHE A 5 44.62 -43.60 29.56
CA PHE A 5 43.38 -42.95 29.99
C PHE A 5 43.40 -41.44 29.77
N ARG A 6 44.56 -40.77 29.88
CA ARG A 6 44.69 -39.33 29.58
C ARG A 6 44.55 -39.02 28.10
N VAL A 7 45.12 -39.84 27.23
CA VAL A 7 45.01 -39.69 25.79
C VAL A 7 43.56 -39.98 25.32
N LEU A 8 42.92 -41.02 25.85
CA LEU A 8 41.50 -41.32 25.55
C LEU A 8 40.57 -40.19 26.02
N PHE A 9 40.79 -39.58 27.19
CA PHE A 9 40.02 -38.46 27.70
C PHE A 9 40.22 -37.18 26.85
N PHE A 10 41.43 -36.92 26.36
CA PHE A 10 41.71 -35.79 25.49
C PHE A 10 41.05 -35.97 24.09
N ILE A 11 41.02 -37.17 23.55
CA ILE A 11 40.38 -37.46 22.25
C ILE A 11 38.85 -37.34 22.40
N THR A 12 38.24 -37.87 23.44
CA THR A 12 36.79 -37.80 23.68
C THR A 12 36.35 -36.36 23.98
N PHE A 13 37.17 -35.58 24.73
CA PHE A 13 36.89 -34.18 25.02
C PHE A 13 36.97 -33.28 23.79
N ASN A 14 37.98 -33.48 22.90
CA ASN A 14 38.05 -32.80 21.62
C ASN A 14 36.92 -33.16 20.67
N PHE A 15 36.47 -34.42 20.65
CA PHE A 15 35.33 -34.85 19.84
C PHE A 15 34.03 -34.24 20.33
N LEU A 16 33.87 -34.05 21.65
CA LEU A 16 32.69 -33.39 22.26
C LEU A 16 32.66 -31.90 21.94
N ILE A 17 33.80 -31.21 21.90
CA ILE A 17 33.91 -29.79 21.53
C ILE A 17 33.60 -29.57 20.05
N LEU A 18 34.01 -30.46 19.16
CA LEU A 18 33.70 -30.39 17.71
C LEU A 18 32.21 -30.64 17.41
N THR A 19 31.52 -31.45 18.20
CA THR A 19 30.06 -31.66 18.03
C THR A 19 29.23 -30.48 18.53
N ILE A 20 29.68 -29.75 19.55
CA ILE A 20 28.98 -28.57 20.06
C ILE A 20 29.10 -27.41 19.05
N SER A 21 30.21 -27.27 18.33
CA SER A 21 30.37 -26.22 17.32
C SER A 21 29.49 -26.44 16.08
N SER A 22 29.14 -27.68 15.73
CA SER A 22 28.22 -28.00 14.60
C SER A 22 26.75 -27.71 14.90
N PHE A 23 26.35 -27.70 16.17
CA PHE A 23 24.94 -27.45 16.55
C PHE A 23 24.50 -25.99 16.53
N SER A 24 25.47 -25.05 16.50
CA SER A 24 25.17 -23.60 16.53
C SER A 24 24.84 -23.00 15.16
N GLU A 25 25.18 -23.65 14.06
CA GLU A 25 24.99 -23.11 12.71
C GLU A 25 23.59 -23.40 12.11
N GLU A 26 22.90 -24.42 12.65
CA GLU A 26 21.61 -24.90 12.10
C GLU A 26 20.40 -24.06 12.50
N ASN A 27 20.51 -23.12 13.44
CA ASN A 27 19.37 -22.38 14.00
C ASN A 27 19.22 -20.94 13.50
N LYS A 28 20.04 -20.49 12.54
CA LYS A 28 19.94 -19.10 12.06
C LYS A 28 18.86 -18.92 11.01
N ILE A 29 18.11 -17.83 11.13
CA ILE A 29 17.13 -17.39 10.14
C ILE A 29 17.90 -16.69 9.01
N LYS A 30 18.17 -17.39 7.92
CA LYS A 30 18.81 -16.81 6.73
C LYS A 30 17.75 -16.15 5.87
N ILE A 31 17.89 -14.83 5.63
CA ILE A 31 16.98 -14.02 4.83
C ILE A 31 17.74 -13.46 3.63
N GLY A 32 17.31 -13.77 2.42
CA GLY A 32 17.77 -13.09 1.22
C GLY A 32 17.15 -11.72 1.07
N LEU A 33 17.86 -10.79 0.45
CA LEU A 33 17.31 -9.50 0.04
C LEU A 33 17.61 -9.27 -1.44
N LEU A 34 16.57 -9.06 -2.23
CA LEU A 34 16.67 -8.64 -3.63
C LEU A 34 16.28 -7.16 -3.74
N ALA A 35 17.26 -6.29 -3.85
CA ALA A 35 17.09 -4.85 -3.94
C ALA A 35 18.00 -4.22 -5.01
N PRO A 36 17.65 -3.07 -5.60
CA PRO A 36 18.51 -2.35 -6.51
C PRO A 36 19.62 -1.65 -5.70
N LEU A 37 20.80 -2.26 -5.60
CA LEU A 37 21.93 -1.71 -4.83
C LEU A 37 22.84 -0.80 -5.66
N THR A 38 22.78 -0.94 -7.00
CA THR A 38 23.50 -0.10 -7.98
C THR A 38 22.56 0.43 -9.06
N GLY A 39 23.02 1.42 -9.85
CA GLY A 39 22.26 2.06 -10.91
C GLY A 39 21.32 3.17 -10.40
N GLU A 40 20.41 3.60 -11.26
CA GLU A 40 19.49 4.74 -11.04
C GLU A 40 18.69 4.63 -9.74
N ASN A 41 18.19 3.44 -9.42
CA ASN A 41 17.37 3.18 -8.23
C ASN A 41 18.18 2.75 -7.00
N ALA A 42 19.51 2.92 -7.00
CA ALA A 42 20.38 2.49 -5.90
C ALA A 42 20.02 3.14 -4.56
N HIS A 43 19.52 4.38 -4.58
CA HIS A 43 19.09 5.08 -3.38
C HIS A 43 17.95 4.33 -2.65
N ILE A 44 16.99 3.75 -3.40
CA ILE A 44 15.89 2.96 -2.84
C ILE A 44 16.43 1.71 -2.15
N GLY A 45 17.31 0.96 -2.83
CA GLY A 45 17.91 -0.26 -2.29
C GLY A 45 18.76 -0.01 -1.05
N LYS A 46 19.55 1.05 -1.02
CA LYS A 46 20.36 1.45 0.15
C LYS A 46 19.47 1.77 1.36
N GLN A 47 18.40 2.51 1.16
CA GLN A 47 17.45 2.82 2.24
C GLN A 47 16.73 1.56 2.76
N ILE A 48 16.42 0.58 1.89
CA ILE A 48 15.88 -0.72 2.31
C ILE A 48 16.88 -1.47 3.18
N VAL A 49 18.15 -1.56 2.76
CA VAL A 49 19.22 -2.19 3.55
C VAL A 49 19.35 -1.52 4.93
N ASN A 50 19.35 -0.20 4.98
CA ASN A 50 19.42 0.56 6.23
C ASN A 50 18.21 0.28 7.14
N ALA A 51 17.00 0.24 6.59
CA ALA A 51 15.79 -0.11 7.35
C ALA A 51 15.85 -1.53 7.91
N ILE A 52 16.34 -2.49 7.14
CA ILE A 52 16.52 -3.87 7.60
C ILE A 52 17.57 -3.94 8.71
N LYS A 53 18.72 -3.26 8.57
CA LYS A 53 19.73 -3.17 9.62
C LYS A 53 19.16 -2.58 10.92
N MET A 54 18.33 -1.54 10.82
CA MET A 54 17.65 -0.96 11.97
C MET A 54 16.66 -1.95 12.61
N ALA A 55 15.93 -2.74 11.80
CA ALA A 55 15.05 -3.78 12.31
C ALA A 55 15.82 -4.88 13.04
N LEU A 56 16.95 -5.35 12.50
CA LEU A 56 17.81 -6.35 13.13
C LEU A 56 18.36 -5.86 14.46
N LYS A 57 18.79 -4.60 14.52
CA LYS A 57 19.27 -3.96 15.76
C LYS A 57 18.16 -3.87 16.81
N ASP A 58 16.92 -3.53 16.40
CA ASP A 58 15.78 -3.43 17.32
C ASP A 58 15.30 -4.78 17.84
N ILE A 59 15.41 -5.84 17.02
CA ILE A 59 15.13 -7.21 17.44
C ILE A 59 16.17 -7.68 18.47
N GLY A 60 17.43 -7.24 18.31
CA GLY A 60 18.51 -7.57 19.25
C GLY A 60 18.91 -9.05 19.27
N SER A 61 18.51 -9.82 18.23
CA SER A 61 18.82 -11.25 18.12
C SER A 61 19.93 -11.48 17.09
N ASN A 62 20.91 -12.31 17.45
CA ASN A 62 21.96 -12.76 16.53
C ASN A 62 21.52 -13.95 15.67
N GLU A 63 20.25 -14.34 15.75
CA GLU A 63 19.69 -15.50 15.01
C GLU A 63 19.34 -15.19 13.57
N ILE A 64 19.36 -13.89 13.15
CA ILE A 64 18.99 -13.49 11.79
C ILE A 64 20.24 -13.10 11.01
N GLU A 65 20.42 -13.69 9.84
CA GLU A 65 21.46 -13.32 8.88
C GLU A 65 20.85 -12.80 7.58
N LEU A 66 21.30 -11.64 7.13
CA LEU A 66 20.85 -10.99 5.90
C LEU A 66 21.85 -11.22 4.77
N TYR A 67 21.34 -11.64 3.60
CA TYR A 67 22.10 -11.89 2.37
C TYR A 67 21.63 -10.94 1.26
N PRO A 68 22.14 -9.72 1.16
CA PRO A 68 21.73 -8.77 0.14
C PRO A 68 22.33 -9.11 -1.22
N LYS A 69 21.53 -9.02 -2.28
CA LYS A 69 21.90 -9.20 -3.68
C LYS A 69 21.34 -8.06 -4.53
N ASP A 70 22.16 -7.61 -5.47
CA ASP A 70 21.83 -6.48 -6.35
C ASP A 70 20.98 -6.93 -7.54
N THR A 71 19.79 -6.39 -7.66
CA THR A 71 18.90 -6.62 -8.81
C THR A 71 19.19 -5.70 -10.00
N LYS A 72 19.91 -4.61 -9.80
CA LYS A 72 20.12 -3.53 -10.79
C LYS A 72 18.83 -3.05 -11.44
N SER A 73 17.68 -3.21 -10.76
CA SER A 73 16.34 -2.96 -11.32
C SER A 73 16.03 -3.71 -12.62
N ASN A 74 16.68 -4.85 -12.86
CA ASN A 74 16.62 -5.61 -14.10
C ASN A 74 16.12 -7.05 -13.84
N PRO A 75 15.15 -7.59 -14.61
CA PRO A 75 14.61 -8.93 -14.40
C PRO A 75 15.65 -10.05 -14.49
N LYS A 76 16.56 -9.99 -15.46
CA LYS A 76 17.60 -11.03 -15.63
C LYS A 76 18.61 -11.03 -14.49
N ASN A 77 19.04 -9.85 -14.04
CA ASN A 77 19.93 -9.74 -12.88
C ASN A 77 19.22 -10.18 -11.61
N THR A 78 17.90 -9.92 -11.49
CA THR A 78 17.10 -10.38 -10.35
C THR A 78 17.04 -11.91 -10.31
N LEU A 79 16.83 -12.57 -11.46
CA LEU A 79 16.87 -14.05 -11.56
C LEU A 79 18.25 -14.60 -11.18
N ALA A 80 19.33 -14.04 -11.74
CA ALA A 80 20.69 -14.47 -11.42
C ALA A 80 21.01 -14.34 -9.92
N ALA A 81 20.63 -13.22 -9.32
CA ALA A 81 20.78 -12.97 -7.89
C ALA A 81 19.95 -13.96 -7.04
N ALA A 82 18.76 -14.32 -7.48
CA ALA A 82 17.91 -15.30 -6.81
C ALA A 82 18.50 -16.73 -6.89
N ILE A 83 19.07 -17.12 -8.04
CA ILE A 83 19.80 -18.38 -8.21
C ILE A 83 21.00 -18.46 -7.25
N GLU A 84 21.74 -17.36 -7.06
CA GLU A 84 22.83 -17.33 -6.10
C GLU A 84 22.34 -17.54 -4.66
N LEU A 85 21.21 -16.95 -4.29
CA LEU A 85 20.58 -17.17 -2.97
C LEU A 85 20.12 -18.61 -2.78
N GLU A 86 19.54 -19.22 -3.82
CA GLU A 86 19.14 -20.63 -3.81
C GLU A 86 20.33 -21.57 -3.57
N LYS A 87 21.45 -21.36 -4.29
CA LYS A 87 22.65 -22.19 -4.17
C LYS A 87 23.24 -22.23 -2.75
N ILE A 88 23.05 -21.16 -1.96
CA ILE A 88 23.49 -21.10 -0.56
C ILE A 88 22.39 -21.50 0.43
N GLY A 89 21.30 -22.11 -0.06
CA GLY A 89 20.23 -22.69 0.76
C GLY A 89 19.25 -21.66 1.34
N ILE A 90 19.17 -20.44 0.78
CA ILE A 90 18.19 -19.45 1.20
C ILE A 90 16.88 -19.73 0.50
N ASN A 91 15.81 -19.91 1.28
CA ASN A 91 14.47 -20.22 0.80
C ASN A 91 13.42 -19.13 1.12
N LEU A 92 13.84 -18.05 1.80
CA LEU A 92 12.98 -16.91 2.11
C LEU A 92 13.69 -15.61 1.76
N VAL A 93 13.08 -14.80 0.90
CA VAL A 93 13.67 -13.58 0.32
C VAL A 93 12.73 -12.41 0.44
N ILE A 94 13.22 -11.27 0.95
CA ILE A 94 12.54 -9.98 0.89
C ILE A 94 12.86 -9.34 -0.45
N GLY A 95 11.84 -8.84 -1.16
CA GLY A 95 11.98 -8.30 -2.51
C GLY A 95 11.56 -9.29 -3.60
N PRO A 96 11.74 -8.91 -4.87
CA PRO A 96 12.25 -7.62 -5.33
C PRO A 96 11.27 -6.45 -5.10
N VAL A 97 11.77 -5.23 -5.35
CA VAL A 97 10.99 -3.99 -5.19
C VAL A 97 10.00 -3.79 -6.33
N PHE A 98 10.49 -3.91 -7.56
CA PHE A 98 9.71 -3.58 -8.75
C PHE A 98 8.99 -4.79 -9.33
N TYR A 99 7.71 -4.61 -9.68
CA TYR A 99 6.88 -5.66 -10.29
C TYR A 99 7.51 -6.27 -11.55
N LYS A 100 8.12 -5.47 -12.41
CA LYS A 100 8.79 -5.95 -13.63
C LYS A 100 9.89 -7.00 -13.35
N ASN A 101 10.47 -6.99 -12.17
CA ASN A 101 11.54 -7.90 -11.78
C ASN A 101 11.05 -9.27 -11.33
N LEU A 102 9.74 -9.49 -11.27
CA LEU A 102 9.12 -10.75 -10.86
C LEU A 102 9.03 -11.78 -11.99
N ILE A 103 9.17 -11.35 -13.24
CA ILE A 103 8.79 -12.09 -14.46
C ILE A 103 9.45 -13.46 -14.63
N TYR A 104 10.62 -13.70 -14.05
CA TYR A 104 11.33 -14.99 -14.17
C TYR A 104 11.45 -15.73 -12.85
N LEU A 105 10.91 -15.22 -11.74
CA LEU A 105 11.10 -15.79 -10.42
C LEU A 105 10.25 -17.05 -10.16
N ASP A 106 9.30 -17.36 -11.02
CA ASP A 106 8.56 -18.61 -11.01
C ASP A 106 9.42 -19.84 -11.40
N GLU A 107 10.59 -19.61 -12.00
CA GLU A 107 11.58 -20.66 -12.28
C GLU A 107 12.19 -21.23 -11.00
N ILE A 108 12.25 -20.45 -9.90
CA ILE A 108 12.90 -20.82 -8.63
C ILE A 108 11.84 -21.16 -7.59
N LYS A 109 11.34 -22.38 -7.63
CA LYS A 109 10.22 -22.83 -6.77
C LYS A 109 10.60 -23.09 -5.31
N SER A 110 11.89 -23.25 -5.02
CA SER A 110 12.44 -23.47 -3.66
C SER A 110 12.42 -22.22 -2.78
N ILE A 111 12.28 -21.01 -3.39
CA ILE A 111 12.28 -19.74 -2.68
C ILE A 111 10.86 -19.16 -2.61
N THR A 112 10.48 -18.72 -1.43
CA THR A 112 9.33 -17.82 -1.22
C THR A 112 9.80 -16.38 -1.22
N PHE A 113 9.29 -15.57 -2.16
CA PHE A 113 9.61 -14.14 -2.28
C PHE A 113 8.54 -13.28 -1.64
N LEU A 114 8.90 -12.46 -0.67
CA LEU A 114 8.08 -11.39 -0.13
C LEU A 114 8.35 -10.11 -0.91
N SER A 115 7.68 -9.97 -2.04
CA SER A 115 7.87 -8.82 -2.91
C SER A 115 7.34 -7.54 -2.28
N LEU A 116 8.10 -6.46 -2.40
CA LEU A 116 7.74 -5.13 -1.90
C LEU A 116 6.74 -4.39 -2.80
N THR A 117 6.29 -5.03 -3.89
CA THR A 117 5.23 -4.49 -4.75
C THR A 117 3.86 -4.49 -4.06
N ASN A 118 2.98 -3.60 -4.50
CA ASN A 118 1.57 -3.58 -4.09
C ASN A 118 0.64 -4.32 -5.08
N LYS A 119 1.18 -4.86 -6.19
CA LYS A 119 0.42 -5.62 -7.17
C LYS A 119 0.18 -7.04 -6.67
N THR A 120 -1.02 -7.55 -6.90
CA THR A 120 -1.47 -8.87 -6.44
C THR A 120 -1.94 -9.78 -7.58
N VAL A 121 -2.13 -9.21 -8.77
CA VAL A 121 -2.66 -9.93 -9.93
C VAL A 121 -1.53 -10.58 -10.72
N ASN A 122 -1.78 -11.81 -11.19
CA ASN A 122 -0.86 -12.58 -12.03
C ASN A 122 0.52 -12.80 -11.38
N LEU A 123 0.58 -12.92 -10.06
CA LEU A 123 1.80 -13.28 -9.37
C LEU A 123 2.06 -14.78 -9.47
N PRO A 124 3.31 -15.21 -9.68
CA PRO A 124 3.72 -16.60 -9.49
C PRO A 124 3.40 -17.11 -8.08
N LYS A 125 3.16 -18.42 -7.95
CA LYS A 125 2.71 -19.04 -6.67
C LYS A 125 3.70 -18.88 -5.51
N ASN A 126 4.98 -18.74 -5.81
CA ASN A 126 6.06 -18.55 -4.85
C ASN A 126 6.31 -17.08 -4.49
N ILE A 127 5.50 -16.16 -5.02
CA ILE A 127 5.62 -14.72 -4.76
C ILE A 127 4.40 -14.25 -3.96
N ILE A 128 4.68 -13.59 -2.85
CA ILE A 128 3.70 -12.96 -1.97
C ILE A 128 3.90 -11.45 -2.03
N SER A 129 2.89 -10.72 -2.46
CA SER A 129 2.90 -9.25 -2.41
C SER A 129 2.76 -8.79 -0.96
N ALA A 130 3.75 -8.06 -0.47
CA ALA A 130 3.75 -7.51 0.89
C ALA A 130 3.42 -6.02 0.95
N GLY A 131 3.33 -5.34 -0.19
CA GLY A 131 2.97 -3.91 -0.24
C GLY A 131 1.51 -3.64 0.13
N VAL A 132 1.21 -2.36 0.37
CA VAL A 132 -0.16 -1.90 0.64
C VAL A 132 -0.99 -2.01 -0.65
N ASN A 133 -1.66 -3.14 -0.80
CA ASN A 133 -2.39 -3.51 -2.02
C ASN A 133 -3.81 -2.88 -2.09
N SER A 134 -4.44 -2.99 -3.25
CA SER A 134 -5.78 -2.46 -3.51
C SER A 134 -6.84 -3.06 -2.58
N THR A 135 -6.80 -4.36 -2.30
CA THR A 135 -7.74 -5.04 -1.41
C THR A 135 -7.69 -4.47 0.01
N SER A 136 -6.49 -4.22 0.55
CA SER A 136 -6.30 -3.61 1.88
C SER A 136 -6.91 -2.22 1.96
N GLN A 137 -6.69 -1.41 0.93
CA GLN A 137 -7.21 -0.05 0.84
C GLN A 137 -8.74 -0.04 0.72
N LEU A 138 -9.29 -0.87 -0.18
CA LEU A 138 -10.74 -0.92 -0.41
C LEU A 138 -11.51 -1.56 0.75
N ASN A 139 -10.91 -2.48 1.52
CA ASN A 139 -11.48 -2.97 2.78
C ASN A 139 -11.65 -1.83 3.79
N THR A 140 -10.66 -0.94 3.89
CA THR A 140 -10.71 0.21 4.80
C THR A 140 -11.73 1.25 4.33
N ILE A 141 -11.78 1.54 3.03
CA ILE A 141 -12.79 2.42 2.42
C ILE A 141 -14.21 1.85 2.63
N LYS A 142 -14.38 0.54 2.41
CA LYS A 142 -15.67 -0.14 2.65
C LYS A 142 -16.16 0.07 4.09
N LYS A 143 -15.26 -0.09 5.08
CA LYS A 143 -15.59 0.15 6.49
C LYS A 143 -16.08 1.60 6.71
N PHE A 144 -15.42 2.59 6.09
CA PHE A 144 -15.85 3.99 6.15
C PHE A 144 -17.23 4.20 5.54
N ILE A 145 -17.50 3.61 4.38
CA ILE A 145 -18.79 3.68 3.69
C ILE A 145 -19.90 3.09 4.56
N GLU A 146 -19.64 1.94 5.20
CA GLU A 146 -20.60 1.27 6.10
C GLU A 146 -20.87 2.09 7.35
N LEU A 147 -19.84 2.65 7.98
CA LEU A 147 -19.95 3.49 9.20
C LEU A 147 -20.72 4.79 8.96
N ASN A 148 -20.68 5.35 7.75
CA ASN A 148 -21.37 6.58 7.39
C ASN A 148 -22.67 6.33 6.61
N GLU A 149 -23.13 5.09 6.52
CA GLU A 149 -24.37 4.69 5.84
C GLU A 149 -24.48 5.21 4.39
N ILE A 150 -23.34 5.31 3.69
CA ILE A 150 -23.28 5.82 2.32
C ILE A 150 -23.93 4.81 1.37
N LYS A 151 -24.95 5.23 0.64
CA LYS A 151 -25.79 4.33 -0.17
C LYS A 151 -25.28 4.10 -1.57
N LYS A 152 -24.78 5.16 -2.24
CA LYS A 152 -24.39 5.11 -3.63
C LYS A 152 -22.98 5.66 -3.81
N THR A 153 -22.05 4.78 -4.06
CA THR A 153 -20.64 5.10 -4.32
C THR A 153 -20.31 4.83 -5.78
N ILE A 154 -19.79 5.81 -6.50
CA ILE A 154 -19.18 5.60 -7.82
C ILE A 154 -17.67 5.43 -7.66
N PHE A 155 -17.05 4.74 -8.64
CA PHE A 155 -15.62 4.52 -8.69
C PHE A 155 -15.05 5.14 -9.97
N LEU A 156 -14.09 6.02 -9.84
CA LEU A 156 -13.37 6.67 -10.94
C LEU A 156 -11.95 6.14 -11.01
N ALA A 157 -11.52 5.69 -12.17
CA ALA A 157 -10.17 5.23 -12.42
C ALA A 157 -9.66 5.72 -13.78
N PRO A 158 -8.37 6.06 -13.92
CA PRO A 158 -7.81 6.36 -15.22
C PRO A 158 -7.79 5.10 -16.11
N ASN A 159 -7.89 5.29 -17.43
CA ASN A 159 -7.63 4.23 -18.41
C ASN A 159 -6.14 3.86 -18.35
N SER A 160 -5.80 2.82 -17.62
CA SER A 160 -4.42 2.44 -17.35
C SER A 160 -4.26 0.92 -17.21
N ASN A 161 -3.01 0.47 -17.16
CA ASN A 161 -2.65 -0.93 -16.90
C ASN A 161 -2.99 -1.42 -15.47
N TYR A 162 -3.57 -0.57 -14.60
CA TYR A 162 -4.00 -0.93 -13.23
C TYR A 162 -5.43 -1.44 -13.14
N ASP A 163 -6.17 -1.50 -14.27
CA ASP A 163 -7.58 -1.91 -14.29
C ASP A 163 -7.82 -3.28 -13.63
N LEU A 164 -6.97 -4.27 -13.88
CA LEU A 164 -7.08 -5.59 -13.26
C LEU A 164 -6.89 -5.56 -11.75
N GLU A 165 -5.94 -4.78 -11.23
CA GLU A 165 -5.72 -4.63 -9.77
C GLU A 165 -6.93 -3.99 -9.10
N ILE A 166 -7.53 -2.98 -9.73
CA ILE A 166 -8.73 -2.30 -9.23
C ILE A 166 -9.92 -3.26 -9.22
N LYS A 167 -10.17 -3.97 -10.33
CA LYS A 167 -11.27 -4.94 -10.45
C LYS A 167 -11.15 -6.06 -9.41
N ASN A 168 -9.96 -6.60 -9.23
CA ASN A 168 -9.71 -7.63 -8.22
C ASN A 168 -9.83 -7.08 -6.80
N GLY A 169 -9.32 -5.88 -6.54
CA GLY A 169 -9.48 -5.22 -5.26
C GLY A 169 -10.94 -5.02 -4.88
N ILE A 170 -11.79 -4.55 -5.79
CA ILE A 170 -13.24 -4.40 -5.60
C ILE A 170 -13.88 -5.76 -5.30
N LYS A 171 -13.54 -6.79 -6.09
CA LYS A 171 -14.06 -8.15 -5.90
C LYS A 171 -13.65 -8.74 -4.55
N ASP A 172 -12.37 -8.72 -4.21
CA ASP A 172 -11.83 -9.34 -3.00
C ASP A 172 -12.27 -8.60 -1.72
N SER A 173 -12.39 -7.26 -1.76
CA SER A 173 -12.94 -6.47 -0.65
C SER A 173 -14.45 -6.60 -0.51
N LYS A 174 -15.14 -7.10 -1.54
CA LYS A 174 -16.61 -7.11 -1.63
C LYS A 174 -17.21 -5.71 -1.44
N LEU A 175 -16.51 -4.69 -1.93
CA LEU A 175 -17.00 -3.31 -1.91
C LEU A 175 -18.17 -3.18 -2.91
N LYS A 176 -19.30 -2.66 -2.44
CA LYS A 176 -20.45 -2.37 -3.30
C LYS A 176 -20.24 -1.04 -4.01
N VAL A 177 -19.98 -1.09 -5.31
CA VAL A 177 -19.84 0.08 -6.19
C VAL A 177 -21.09 0.19 -7.05
N PHE A 178 -21.75 1.35 -7.05
CA PHE A 178 -22.93 1.61 -7.89
C PHE A 178 -22.57 1.60 -9.38
N LYS A 179 -21.44 2.24 -9.74
CA LYS A 179 -20.90 2.25 -11.10
C LYS A 179 -19.41 2.58 -11.10
N THR A 180 -18.64 1.89 -11.94
CA THR A 180 -17.25 2.21 -12.24
C THR A 180 -17.17 2.96 -13.56
N HIS A 181 -16.42 4.06 -13.56
CA HIS A 181 -16.15 4.86 -14.75
C HIS A 181 -14.65 4.94 -14.97
N TYR A 182 -14.22 4.70 -16.19
CA TYR A 182 -12.84 4.91 -16.63
C TYR A 182 -12.75 6.20 -17.41
N TYR A 183 -11.71 6.98 -17.16
CA TYR A 183 -11.52 8.29 -17.79
C TYR A 183 -10.14 8.43 -18.44
N ASP A 184 -10.08 9.31 -19.44
CA ASP A 184 -8.84 9.78 -20.06
C ASP A 184 -8.26 10.92 -19.21
N ILE A 185 -6.96 10.86 -18.93
CA ILE A 185 -6.28 11.87 -18.09
C ILE A 185 -6.05 13.20 -18.82
N GLU A 186 -6.26 13.26 -20.14
CA GLU A 186 -6.18 14.51 -20.89
C GLU A 186 -7.23 15.51 -20.38
N PRO A 187 -6.84 16.71 -19.90
CA PRO A 187 -7.73 17.61 -19.16
C PRO A 187 -9.05 17.96 -19.87
N THR A 188 -9.00 18.19 -21.19
CA THR A 188 -10.20 18.54 -21.99
C THR A 188 -11.18 17.39 -22.10
N LYS A 189 -10.68 16.16 -22.24
CA LYS A 189 -11.48 14.95 -22.27
C LYS A 189 -12.01 14.59 -20.90
N LEU A 190 -11.15 14.72 -19.86
CA LEU A 190 -11.51 14.46 -18.48
C LEU A 190 -12.71 15.29 -18.05
N THR A 191 -12.66 16.61 -18.23
CA THR A 191 -13.76 17.51 -17.84
C THR A 191 -15.07 17.10 -18.50
N LYS A 192 -15.07 16.85 -19.83
CA LYS A 192 -16.27 16.42 -20.55
C LYS A 192 -16.82 15.07 -20.08
N GLN A 193 -15.94 14.16 -19.66
CA GLN A 193 -16.36 12.87 -19.09
C GLN A 193 -16.98 13.04 -17.71
N ILE A 194 -16.43 13.90 -16.87
CA ILE A 194 -16.99 14.22 -15.56
C ILE A 194 -18.33 14.94 -15.69
N GLU A 195 -18.49 15.86 -16.63
CA GLU A 195 -19.79 16.51 -16.97
C GLU A 195 -20.88 15.45 -17.28
N LYS A 196 -20.55 14.44 -18.09
CA LYS A 196 -21.49 13.33 -18.40
C LYS A 196 -21.80 12.48 -17.17
N ILE A 197 -20.81 12.14 -16.36
CA ILE A 197 -20.96 11.30 -15.15
C ILE A 197 -21.87 12.01 -14.13
N THR A 198 -21.73 13.33 -13.99
CA THR A 198 -22.48 14.16 -13.05
C THR A 198 -23.81 14.66 -13.61
N ASN A 199 -24.12 14.42 -14.87
CA ASN A 199 -25.25 15.04 -15.63
C ASN A 199 -25.24 16.58 -15.51
N TYR A 200 -24.06 17.19 -15.61
CA TYR A 200 -23.87 18.61 -15.35
C TYR A 200 -24.73 19.48 -16.26
N ASP A 201 -24.74 19.26 -17.56
CA ASP A 201 -25.52 20.05 -18.53
C ASP A 201 -27.02 20.02 -18.22
N VAL A 202 -27.56 18.85 -17.90
CA VAL A 202 -28.98 18.71 -17.52
C VAL A 202 -29.27 19.48 -16.24
N ARG A 203 -28.43 19.37 -15.22
CA ARG A 203 -28.61 20.08 -13.95
C ARG A 203 -28.46 21.61 -14.13
N LYS A 204 -27.59 22.04 -15.02
CA LYS A 204 -27.44 23.46 -15.39
C LYS A 204 -28.69 23.97 -16.13
N GLN A 205 -29.20 23.20 -17.08
CA GLN A 205 -30.44 23.57 -17.79
C GLN A 205 -31.63 23.64 -16.83
N ASN A 206 -31.77 22.68 -15.90
CA ASN A 206 -32.81 22.72 -14.87
C ASN A 206 -32.79 24.01 -14.05
N LEU A 207 -31.59 24.55 -13.75
CA LEU A 207 -31.47 25.82 -13.02
C LEU A 207 -31.98 27.01 -13.88
N ILE A 208 -31.63 27.04 -15.16
CA ILE A 208 -32.08 28.08 -16.11
C ILE A 208 -33.61 28.05 -16.27
N ASP A 209 -34.15 26.83 -16.44
CA ASP A 209 -35.59 26.62 -16.59
C ASP A 209 -36.36 27.04 -15.35
N GLU A 210 -35.83 26.73 -14.16
CA GLU A 210 -36.45 27.13 -12.89
C GLU A 210 -36.39 28.64 -12.66
N ILE A 211 -35.29 29.31 -12.99
CA ILE A 211 -35.22 30.80 -12.94
C ILE A 211 -36.26 31.40 -13.88
N THR A 212 -36.33 30.90 -15.11
CA THR A 212 -37.31 31.38 -16.11
C THR A 212 -38.76 31.14 -15.66
N ARG A 213 -39.01 29.98 -14.98
CA ARG A 213 -40.34 29.70 -14.41
C ARG A 213 -40.71 30.66 -13.30
N VAL A 214 -39.79 30.93 -12.38
CA VAL A 214 -40.02 31.85 -11.26
C VAL A 214 -40.18 33.32 -11.77
N GLU A 215 -39.46 33.70 -12.81
CA GLU A 215 -39.61 35.01 -13.45
C GLU A 215 -41.02 35.29 -14.00
N LYS A 216 -41.75 34.25 -14.36
CA LYS A 216 -43.11 34.35 -14.88
C LYS A 216 -44.21 34.29 -13.80
N LEU A 217 -43.84 34.04 -12.54
CA LEU A 217 -44.81 34.00 -11.44
C LEU A 217 -45.19 35.43 -10.99
N ASP A 218 -46.42 35.56 -10.62
CA ASP A 218 -46.92 36.77 -9.91
C ASP A 218 -46.90 36.48 -8.40
N ASP A 219 -45.68 36.56 -7.81
CA ASP A 219 -45.43 36.20 -6.40
C ASP A 219 -44.60 37.33 -5.74
N ALA A 220 -45.06 37.83 -4.63
CA ALA A 220 -44.39 38.88 -3.86
C ALA A 220 -42.94 38.48 -3.42
N ASN A 221 -42.63 37.20 -3.35
CA ASN A 221 -41.30 36.67 -3.00
C ASN A 221 -40.43 36.34 -4.22
N LYS A 222 -40.86 36.62 -5.42
CA LYS A 222 -40.22 36.29 -6.69
C LYS A 222 -38.73 36.72 -6.73
N GLU A 223 -38.46 37.96 -6.44
CA GLU A 223 -37.07 38.48 -6.49
C GLU A 223 -36.15 37.74 -5.54
N ARG A 224 -36.62 37.46 -4.31
CA ARG A 224 -35.86 36.70 -3.31
C ARG A 224 -35.61 35.25 -3.75
N GLN A 225 -36.58 34.62 -4.43
CA GLN A 225 -36.42 33.27 -4.97
C GLN A 225 -35.40 33.26 -6.11
N ILE A 226 -35.46 34.24 -7.06
CA ILE A 226 -34.51 34.39 -8.16
C ILE A 226 -33.10 34.62 -7.61
N GLU A 227 -32.94 35.49 -6.61
CA GLU A 227 -31.64 35.77 -5.98
C GLU A 227 -31.03 34.49 -5.36
N LYS A 228 -31.85 33.63 -4.69
CA LYS A 228 -31.39 32.34 -4.15
C LYS A 228 -31.00 31.38 -5.25
N LEU A 229 -31.73 31.34 -6.38
CA LEU A 229 -31.39 30.47 -7.51
C LEU A 229 -30.12 30.92 -8.20
N LYS A 230 -29.92 32.23 -8.38
CA LYS A 230 -28.69 32.80 -9.00
C LYS A 230 -27.40 32.52 -8.20
N LYS A 231 -27.51 32.18 -6.91
CA LYS A 231 -26.37 31.74 -6.08
C LYS A 231 -25.98 30.27 -6.30
N LYS A 232 -26.76 29.52 -7.05
CA LYS A 232 -26.47 28.09 -7.37
C LYS A 232 -25.77 27.97 -8.72
N TYR A 233 -24.97 26.92 -8.89
CA TYR A 233 -24.35 26.59 -10.16
C TYR A 233 -25.20 25.61 -10.98
N THR A 234 -25.93 24.72 -10.29
CA THR A 234 -26.81 23.73 -10.90
C THR A 234 -28.07 23.50 -10.04
N LEU A 235 -29.10 22.86 -10.65
CA LEU A 235 -30.31 22.47 -9.96
C LEU A 235 -30.60 20.99 -10.21
N GLY A 236 -30.71 20.22 -9.15
CA GLY A 236 -30.98 18.77 -9.18
C GLY A 236 -30.02 17.99 -8.32
N LYS A 237 -30.40 16.73 -8.03
CA LYS A 237 -29.60 15.84 -7.17
C LYS A 237 -28.58 15.06 -8.01
N LEU A 238 -27.40 14.89 -7.47
CA LEU A 238 -26.44 13.90 -7.94
C LEU A 238 -27.01 12.48 -7.73
N ARG A 239 -26.61 11.55 -8.58
CA ARG A 239 -27.04 10.14 -8.51
C ARG A 239 -26.19 9.29 -7.56
N PHE A 240 -25.24 9.91 -6.86
CA PHE A 240 -24.32 9.27 -5.93
C PHE A 240 -24.03 10.16 -4.72
N ASP A 241 -23.63 9.53 -3.62
CA ASP A 241 -23.32 10.19 -2.35
C ASP A 241 -21.80 10.31 -2.15
N SER A 242 -21.03 9.43 -2.76
CA SER A 242 -19.58 9.41 -2.67
C SER A 242 -18.91 9.00 -3.98
N VAL A 243 -17.65 9.42 -4.12
CA VAL A 243 -16.78 9.10 -5.25
C VAL A 243 -15.49 8.52 -4.71
N ILE A 244 -15.10 7.32 -5.18
CA ILE A 244 -13.76 6.78 -4.97
C ILE A 244 -12.93 7.08 -6.21
N ILE A 245 -11.78 7.73 -6.02
CA ILE A 245 -10.89 8.15 -7.10
C ILE A 245 -9.58 7.38 -6.98
N ALA A 246 -9.30 6.50 -7.96
CA ALA A 246 -8.08 5.69 -8.00
C ALA A 246 -6.97 6.42 -8.77
N ASP A 247 -6.57 7.58 -8.29
CA ASP A 247 -5.53 8.41 -8.92
C ASP A 247 -4.63 9.07 -7.87
N PHE A 248 -3.53 9.68 -8.33
CA PHE A 248 -2.47 10.22 -7.49
C PHE A 248 -1.98 11.56 -8.04
N GLU A 249 -1.31 12.34 -7.17
CA GLU A 249 -0.60 13.57 -7.54
C GLU A 249 -1.46 14.55 -8.36
N GLU A 250 -0.91 15.12 -9.43
CA GLU A 250 -1.58 16.14 -10.26
C GLU A 250 -2.81 15.59 -11.01
N SER A 251 -2.80 14.29 -11.36
CA SER A 251 -3.96 13.65 -11.99
C SER A 251 -5.15 13.60 -11.02
N LEU A 252 -4.92 13.23 -9.77
CA LEU A 252 -5.96 13.28 -8.72
C LEU A 252 -6.53 14.69 -8.56
N LYS A 253 -5.66 15.71 -8.49
CA LYS A 253 -6.10 17.11 -8.36
C LYS A 253 -6.97 17.53 -9.53
N SER A 254 -6.60 17.15 -10.76
CA SER A 254 -7.37 17.41 -11.98
C SER A 254 -8.76 16.80 -11.95
N VAL A 255 -8.87 15.53 -11.48
CA VAL A 255 -10.17 14.86 -11.32
C VAL A 255 -11.04 15.56 -10.28
N VAL A 256 -10.48 15.88 -9.11
CA VAL A 256 -11.22 16.54 -8.03
C VAL A 256 -11.65 17.95 -8.47
N THR A 257 -10.78 18.70 -9.15
CA THR A 257 -11.13 20.02 -9.72
C THR A 257 -12.28 19.91 -10.71
N SER A 258 -12.26 18.92 -11.60
CA SER A 258 -13.35 18.68 -12.57
C SER A 258 -14.67 18.30 -11.87
N LEU A 259 -14.61 17.54 -10.78
CA LEU A 259 -15.78 17.22 -9.96
C LEU A 259 -16.36 18.49 -9.32
N ILE A 260 -15.53 19.33 -8.72
CA ILE A 260 -15.93 20.61 -8.11
C ILE A 260 -16.52 21.54 -9.16
N TYR A 261 -15.88 21.65 -10.33
CA TYR A 261 -16.40 22.43 -11.46
C TYR A 261 -17.82 21.99 -11.86
N THR A 262 -18.10 20.69 -11.81
CA THR A 262 -19.44 20.15 -12.10
C THR A 262 -20.39 20.15 -10.90
N ASP A 263 -20.12 20.98 -9.90
CA ASP A 263 -20.93 21.16 -8.68
C ASP A 263 -21.07 19.87 -7.84
N VAL A 264 -20.00 19.07 -7.78
CA VAL A 264 -19.83 18.00 -6.82
C VAL A 264 -19.08 18.56 -5.62
N SER A 265 -19.81 19.00 -4.60
CA SER A 265 -19.23 19.67 -3.43
C SER A 265 -18.59 18.67 -2.47
N PRO A 266 -17.30 18.84 -2.12
CA PRO A 266 -16.66 18.00 -1.07
C PRO A 266 -17.37 18.08 0.29
N LYS A 267 -18.13 19.18 0.55
CA LYS A 267 -18.91 19.37 1.79
C LYS A 267 -20.18 18.52 1.85
N HIS A 268 -20.69 18.08 0.70
CA HIS A 268 -21.93 17.32 0.59
C HIS A 268 -21.74 15.91 0.05
N ASN A 269 -20.61 15.66 -0.60
CA ASN A 269 -20.25 14.37 -1.18
C ASN A 269 -18.90 13.92 -0.64
N TYR A 270 -18.78 12.66 -0.27
CA TYR A 270 -17.50 12.13 0.18
C TYR A 270 -16.57 11.91 -1.03
N LEU A 271 -15.51 12.70 -1.12
CA LEU A 271 -14.42 12.48 -2.07
C LEU A 271 -13.36 11.60 -1.41
N ILE A 272 -13.31 10.34 -1.82
CA ILE A 272 -12.45 9.31 -1.24
C ILE A 272 -11.38 8.95 -2.27
N THR A 273 -10.13 8.85 -1.85
CA THR A 273 -9.04 8.40 -2.73
C THR A 273 -8.33 7.19 -2.16
N LEU A 274 -7.43 6.59 -2.93
CA LEU A 274 -6.52 5.55 -2.45
C LEU A 274 -5.44 6.16 -1.54
N ASN A 275 -4.52 5.34 -1.04
CA ASN A 275 -3.45 5.79 -0.15
C ASN A 275 -2.56 6.85 -0.81
N GLN A 276 -2.51 8.02 -0.25
CA GLN A 276 -1.72 9.17 -0.74
C GLN A 276 -0.41 9.38 0.05
N TRP A 277 -0.02 8.45 0.90
CA TRP A 277 1.23 8.48 1.68
C TRP A 277 1.49 9.81 2.42
N PHE A 278 0.43 10.55 2.78
CA PHE A 278 0.50 11.86 3.44
C PHE A 278 1.19 12.93 2.57
N ASP A 279 0.84 12.96 1.28
CA ASP A 279 1.37 13.92 0.31
C ASP A 279 1.09 15.37 0.75
N GLU A 280 2.15 16.14 0.98
CA GLU A 280 2.06 17.53 1.41
C GLU A 280 1.40 18.44 0.37
N SER A 281 1.52 18.13 -0.92
CA SER A 281 0.91 18.92 -1.99
C SER A 281 -0.61 18.85 -1.91
N LEU A 282 -1.16 17.70 -1.56
CA LEU A 282 -2.59 17.51 -1.37
C LEU A 282 -3.08 18.17 -0.06
N ILE A 283 -2.26 18.18 0.99
CA ILE A 283 -2.56 18.85 2.26
C ILE A 283 -2.65 20.37 2.06
N LYS A 284 -1.77 20.95 1.25
CA LYS A 284 -1.74 22.39 0.97
C LYS A 284 -2.87 22.87 0.06
N GLU A 285 -3.50 21.97 -0.71
CA GLU A 285 -4.56 22.31 -1.67
C GLU A 285 -5.94 22.33 -1.01
N THR A 286 -6.18 23.38 -0.20
CA THR A 286 -7.42 23.49 0.61
C THR A 286 -8.69 23.63 -0.22
N SER A 287 -8.60 24.09 -1.46
CA SER A 287 -9.74 24.21 -2.38
C SER A 287 -10.39 22.87 -2.75
N LEU A 288 -9.65 21.78 -2.65
CA LEU A 288 -10.11 20.44 -2.97
C LEU A 288 -10.66 19.65 -1.76
N GLN A 289 -10.58 20.24 -0.57
CA GLN A 289 -10.90 19.56 0.69
C GLN A 289 -12.36 19.75 1.12
N PRO A 290 -12.93 18.83 1.91
CA PRO A 290 -12.29 17.64 2.51
C PRO A 290 -12.08 16.47 1.54
N ILE A 291 -10.94 15.76 1.70
CA ILE A 291 -10.62 14.52 1.01
C ILE A 291 -10.38 13.41 2.03
N TYR A 292 -10.82 12.20 1.70
CA TYR A 292 -10.72 11.03 2.58
C TYR A 292 -9.85 9.94 1.95
N TYR A 293 -9.03 9.25 2.77
CA TYR A 293 -8.19 8.16 2.23
C TYR A 293 -7.72 7.17 3.32
N PRO A 294 -7.52 5.88 2.93
CA PRO A 294 -6.85 4.91 3.79
C PRO A 294 -5.34 5.12 3.74
N SER A 295 -4.67 4.96 4.86
CA SER A 295 -3.21 4.94 4.92
C SER A 295 -2.71 4.17 6.13
N ILE A 296 -1.39 3.98 6.18
CA ILE A 296 -0.69 3.40 7.33
C ILE A 296 -0.83 4.29 8.57
N ASN A 297 -0.30 3.84 9.71
CA ASN A 297 -0.30 4.66 10.92
C ASN A 297 0.66 5.87 10.76
N LYS A 298 0.12 7.09 10.76
CA LYS A 298 0.88 8.33 10.57
C LYS A 298 1.93 8.55 11.65
N GLU A 299 1.55 8.36 12.90
CA GLU A 299 2.45 8.56 14.06
C GLU A 299 3.65 7.58 14.00
N ASN A 300 3.37 6.31 13.71
CA ASN A 300 4.43 5.32 13.53
C ASN A 300 5.36 5.66 12.37
N LEU A 301 4.82 6.19 11.26
CA LEU A 301 5.61 6.64 10.12
C LEU A 301 6.54 7.79 10.51
N GLU A 302 6.02 8.80 11.20
CA GLU A 302 6.82 9.95 11.63
C GLU A 302 7.90 9.56 12.66
N ASN A 303 7.57 8.66 13.59
CA ASN A 303 8.54 8.13 14.55
C ASN A 303 9.63 7.31 13.84
N PHE A 304 9.25 6.51 12.84
CA PHE A 304 10.22 5.78 12.01
C PHE A 304 11.13 6.73 11.22
N LYS A 305 10.56 7.75 10.57
CA LYS A 305 11.34 8.77 9.83
C LYS A 305 12.36 9.46 10.72
N LYS A 306 11.97 9.88 11.94
CA LYS A 306 12.88 10.50 12.90
C LYS A 306 14.01 9.55 13.29
N LYS A 307 13.68 8.30 13.63
CA LYS A 307 14.69 7.31 14.02
C LYS A 307 15.65 7.01 12.88
N PHE A 308 15.13 6.82 11.67
CA PHE A 308 15.93 6.56 10.49
C PHE A 308 16.86 7.73 10.16
N TYR A 309 16.35 8.97 10.24
CA TYR A 309 17.16 10.17 10.02
C TYR A 309 18.29 10.29 11.04
N ASN A 310 18.01 10.07 12.32
CA ASN A 310 19.03 10.12 13.38
C ASN A 310 20.14 9.06 13.21
N GLU A 311 19.85 7.92 12.56
CA GLU A 311 20.82 6.84 12.39
C GLU A 311 21.59 6.95 11.08
N PHE A 312 20.97 7.49 10.02
CA PHE A 312 21.54 7.47 8.66
C PHE A 312 21.67 8.84 7.98
N ASP A 313 21.24 9.92 8.64
CA ASP A 313 21.22 11.30 8.09
C ASP A 313 20.46 11.39 6.74
N GLN A 314 19.40 10.60 6.59
CA GLN A 314 18.57 10.52 5.39
C GLN A 314 17.10 10.28 5.77
N TYR A 315 16.17 10.82 4.98
CA TYR A 315 14.76 10.46 5.10
C TYR A 315 14.47 9.16 4.33
N PRO A 316 13.77 8.19 4.96
CA PRO A 316 13.43 6.94 4.30
C PRO A 316 12.30 7.13 3.30
N ASN A 317 12.29 6.34 2.23
CA ASN A 317 11.10 6.14 1.42
C ASN A 317 10.08 5.22 2.15
N HIS A 318 8.84 5.19 1.66
CA HIS A 318 7.78 4.38 2.28
C HIS A 318 8.03 2.86 2.20
N ILE A 319 8.80 2.38 1.21
CA ILE A 319 9.16 0.96 1.05
C ILE A 319 10.14 0.53 2.16
N SER A 320 10.96 1.46 2.64
CA SER A 320 11.90 1.21 3.76
C SER A 320 11.16 0.79 5.04
N LEU A 321 10.04 1.46 5.37
CA LEU A 321 9.23 1.08 6.52
C LEU A 321 8.61 -0.31 6.36
N LEU A 322 8.16 -0.65 5.15
CA LEU A 322 7.65 -1.98 4.83
C LEU A 322 8.74 -3.04 5.02
N SER A 323 9.95 -2.82 4.51
CA SER A 323 11.05 -3.77 4.63
C SER A 323 11.51 -3.97 6.09
N TYR A 324 11.46 -2.92 6.92
CA TYR A 324 11.66 -3.01 8.36
C TYR A 324 10.65 -3.96 9.00
N ASP A 325 9.35 -3.77 8.71
CA ASP A 325 8.29 -4.59 9.28
C ASP A 325 8.33 -6.04 8.80
N LEU A 326 8.76 -6.29 7.55
CA LEU A 326 8.89 -7.66 7.03
C LEU A 326 9.96 -8.47 7.77
N VAL A 327 11.05 -7.86 8.21
CA VAL A 327 12.03 -8.55 9.06
C VAL A 327 11.41 -8.95 10.39
N GLY A 328 10.67 -8.04 11.03
CA GLY A 328 9.92 -8.32 12.25
C GLY A 328 8.87 -9.42 12.07
N LEU A 329 8.16 -9.40 10.94
CA LEU A 329 7.19 -10.44 10.59
C LEU A 329 7.85 -11.81 10.42
N ILE A 330 8.95 -11.89 9.69
CA ILE A 330 9.70 -13.15 9.50
C ILE A 330 10.18 -13.68 10.84
N TYR A 331 10.76 -12.84 11.68
CA TYR A 331 11.21 -13.21 13.02
C TYR A 331 10.06 -13.75 13.88
N TYR A 332 8.95 -13.03 13.93
CA TYR A 332 7.74 -13.48 14.65
C TYR A 332 7.25 -14.86 14.17
N LEU A 333 7.16 -15.06 12.85
CA LEU A 333 6.69 -16.32 12.28
C LEU A 333 7.68 -17.47 12.53
N SER A 334 8.98 -17.17 12.56
CA SER A 334 10.03 -18.17 12.86
C SER A 334 9.96 -18.67 14.30
N ILE A 335 9.73 -17.76 15.26
CA ILE A 335 9.53 -18.13 16.66
C ILE A 335 8.25 -18.95 16.83
N LYS A 336 7.15 -18.48 16.20
CA LYS A 336 5.83 -19.09 16.37
C LYS A 336 5.72 -20.49 15.76
N ASN A 337 6.32 -20.73 14.60
CA ASN A 337 6.11 -21.95 13.81
C ASN A 337 7.34 -22.88 13.82
N GLY A 338 8.48 -22.42 14.33
CA GLY A 338 9.77 -23.09 14.22
C GLY A 338 10.37 -23.01 12.81
N LEU A 339 11.70 -23.02 12.72
CA LEU A 339 12.44 -22.83 11.46
C LEU A 339 12.22 -23.95 10.42
N ALA A 340 11.90 -25.15 10.87
CA ALA A 340 11.64 -26.30 9.99
C ALA A 340 10.38 -26.16 9.12
N ASN A 341 9.45 -25.26 9.46
CA ASN A 341 8.14 -25.14 8.81
C ASN A 341 7.98 -23.85 7.99
N LYS A 342 9.06 -23.31 7.41
CA LYS A 342 9.03 -22.03 6.67
C LYS A 342 7.98 -21.98 5.56
N GLU A 343 7.70 -23.09 4.88
CA GLU A 343 6.65 -23.18 3.86
C GLU A 343 5.24 -22.90 4.38
N LYS A 344 5.02 -23.10 5.69
CA LYS A 344 3.72 -22.85 6.34
C LYS A 344 3.54 -21.42 6.85
N PHE A 345 4.60 -20.60 6.89
CA PHE A 345 4.58 -19.26 7.48
C PHE A 345 3.43 -18.40 6.94
N PHE A 346 3.19 -18.47 5.65
CA PHE A 346 2.22 -17.63 4.97
C PHE A 346 0.93 -18.36 4.58
N LYS A 347 0.88 -19.69 4.69
CA LYS A 347 -0.33 -20.48 4.41
C LYS A 347 -1.35 -20.41 5.52
N SER A 348 -0.90 -20.46 6.77
CA SER A 348 -1.78 -20.43 7.95
C SER A 348 -2.25 -19.03 8.26
N LYS A 349 -3.48 -18.91 8.77
CA LYS A 349 -4.03 -17.62 9.23
C LYS A 349 -3.21 -17.07 10.40
N ASN A 350 -2.61 -15.93 10.19
CA ASN A 350 -1.80 -15.21 11.17
C ASN A 350 -2.12 -13.72 11.14
N SER A 351 -1.75 -13.03 12.21
CA SER A 351 -1.82 -11.57 12.28
C SER A 351 -0.56 -11.06 13.00
N PHE A 352 0.08 -10.04 12.45
CA PHE A 352 1.29 -9.43 12.98
C PHE A 352 1.09 -7.90 13.05
N LYS A 353 1.44 -7.30 14.20
CA LYS A 353 1.39 -5.85 14.39
C LYS A 353 2.77 -5.24 14.15
N GLY A 354 2.95 -4.65 12.98
CA GLY A 354 4.15 -3.88 12.63
C GLY A 354 3.98 -2.36 12.83
N LYS A 355 4.94 -1.60 12.35
CA LYS A 355 4.90 -0.12 12.33
C LYS A 355 3.91 0.44 11.32
N ILE A 356 3.81 -0.19 10.14
CA ILE A 356 2.80 0.16 9.12
C ILE A 356 1.38 0.01 9.69
N GLY A 357 1.15 -1.07 10.43
CA GLY A 357 -0.15 -1.46 10.94
C GLY A 357 -0.22 -2.95 11.20
N ILE A 358 -1.40 -3.54 11.04
CA ILE A 358 -1.60 -4.98 11.20
C ILE A 358 -1.54 -5.65 9.84
N PHE A 359 -0.66 -6.66 9.72
CA PHE A 359 -0.58 -7.57 8.59
C PHE A 359 -1.48 -8.78 8.89
N ASP A 360 -2.52 -8.98 8.10
CA ASP A 360 -3.31 -10.21 8.11
C ASP A 360 -2.79 -11.14 7.02
N ILE A 361 -2.36 -12.32 7.42
CA ILE A 361 -1.79 -13.33 6.54
C ILE A 361 -2.79 -14.49 6.45
N ASN A 362 -3.07 -14.93 5.26
CA ASN A 362 -3.88 -16.12 5.01
C ASN A 362 -3.66 -16.61 3.58
N ASP A 363 -3.40 -17.92 3.43
CA ASP A 363 -3.28 -18.57 2.12
C ASP A 363 -2.34 -17.85 1.15
N ASN A 364 -1.10 -17.58 1.59
CA ASN A 364 -0.06 -16.86 0.84
C ASN A 364 -0.47 -15.45 0.39
N LYS A 365 -1.41 -14.82 1.08
CA LYS A 365 -1.79 -13.43 0.86
C LYS A 365 -1.51 -12.61 2.11
N ILE A 366 -1.02 -11.39 1.90
CA ILE A 366 -0.84 -10.39 2.96
C ILE A 366 -1.78 -9.22 2.67
N ASN A 367 -2.62 -8.88 3.65
CA ASN A 367 -3.44 -7.69 3.64
C ASN A 367 -3.14 -6.84 4.87
N HIS A 368 -3.19 -5.52 4.70
CA HIS A 368 -2.94 -4.57 5.76
C HIS A 368 -4.25 -4.02 6.32
N ARG A 369 -4.39 -3.96 7.65
CA ARG A 369 -5.44 -3.16 8.27
C ARG A 369 -4.93 -1.74 8.38
N LEU A 370 -5.46 -0.87 7.53
CA LEU A 370 -5.09 0.53 7.47
C LEU A 370 -5.95 1.39 8.39
N ASN A 371 -5.43 2.55 8.75
CA ASN A 371 -6.22 3.64 9.33
C ASN A 371 -6.94 4.41 8.21
N PHE A 372 -7.92 5.19 8.58
CA PHE A 372 -8.64 6.07 7.66
C PHE A 372 -8.50 7.53 8.10
N TYR A 373 -8.21 8.40 7.14
CA TYR A 373 -7.88 9.79 7.39
C TYR A 373 -8.76 10.73 6.56
N GLN A 374 -8.93 11.94 7.09
CA GLN A 374 -9.49 13.08 6.40
C GLN A 374 -8.39 14.15 6.30
N ILE A 375 -8.27 14.78 5.13
CA ILE A 375 -7.56 16.04 4.96
C ILE A 375 -8.64 17.13 4.89
N ASP A 376 -8.57 18.10 5.77
CA ASP A 376 -9.50 19.23 5.82
C ASP A 376 -8.81 20.46 6.39
N GLU A 377 -9.06 21.62 5.79
CA GLU A 377 -8.45 22.90 6.19
C GLU A 377 -6.92 22.83 6.38
N GLY A 378 -6.23 22.11 5.47
CA GLY A 378 -4.78 21.94 5.51
C GLY A 378 -4.26 21.04 6.64
N SER A 379 -5.12 20.31 7.32
CA SER A 379 -4.78 19.40 8.41
C SER A 379 -5.20 17.96 8.13
N ILE A 380 -4.47 17.01 8.75
CA ILE A 380 -4.79 15.59 8.66
C ILE A 380 -5.40 15.13 9.97
N LYS A 381 -6.62 14.59 9.91
CA LYS A 381 -7.33 14.00 11.04
C LYS A 381 -7.51 12.50 10.82
N LYS A 382 -7.15 11.69 11.81
CA LYS A 382 -7.47 10.27 11.82
C LYS A 382 -8.95 10.10 12.19
N ILE A 383 -9.67 9.29 11.43
CA ILE A 383 -11.08 8.95 11.66
C ILE A 383 -11.19 7.67 12.49
N PHE A 384 -10.44 6.62 12.07
CA PHE A 384 -10.31 5.37 12.86
C PHE A 384 -9.04 4.61 12.56
#